data_5567f1afb6b8b5742b2e72b553048baf
#
_entry.id   5567f1afb6b8b5742b2e72b553048baf
#
_cell.length_a   1.000
_cell.length_b   1.000
_cell.length_c   1.000
_cell.angle_alpha   90.00
_cell.angle_beta   90.00
_cell.angle_gamma   90.00
#
_symmetry.space_group_name_H-M   'P 1'
#
loop_
_entity.id
_entity.type
_entity.pdbx_description
1 polymer ?
#
loop_
_entity_poly.entity_id
_entity_poly.type
_entity_poly.pdbx_seq_one_letter_code
_entity_poly.pdbx_strand_id
1 'polypeptide(L)'
;MGNAELQIIVLAADAGPPDAPPWQSALVNGVPLLPLMLGRATAVAGHAVSVVLGAHAALLAPALGRLPVTLVVDRHWQEGPAAPVRAGIQSLAGSCSGALLLHASQSGVTSAELQRLVDVWRRDTRAMVAAPCNAGHDLPAIFPRSEFPGLLALRGEQGPQRLLRRPGIRVVSVP
;
A
#
# COMPACT_ATOMS: atom_id res chain seq x y z
N MET A 1 -15.53 -22.54 4.55
CA MET A 1 -14.77 -21.71 3.60
C MET A 1 -14.17 -20.56 4.37
N GLY A 2 -12.86 -20.50 4.45
CA GLY A 2 -12.19 -19.41 5.13
C GLY A 2 -12.50 -18.09 4.43
N ASN A 3 -12.88 -17.07 5.18
CA ASN A 3 -12.97 -15.72 4.67
C ASN A 3 -11.58 -15.34 4.11
N ALA A 4 -11.51 -14.93 2.86
CA ALA A 4 -10.25 -14.47 2.26
C ALA A 4 -9.75 -13.24 3.04
N GLU A 5 -8.59 -13.38 3.67
CA GLU A 5 -8.01 -12.30 4.47
C GLU A 5 -7.27 -11.32 3.56
N LEU A 6 -7.70 -10.07 3.59
CA LEU A 6 -7.04 -8.96 2.93
C LEU A 6 -6.31 -8.10 3.95
N GLN A 7 -5.09 -7.71 3.64
CA GLN A 7 -4.38 -6.65 4.38
C GLN A 7 -4.12 -5.44 3.48
N ILE A 8 -4.18 -4.25 4.07
CA ILE A 8 -3.80 -3.00 3.41
C ILE A 8 -2.38 -2.64 3.85
N ILE A 9 -1.53 -2.36 2.87
CA ILE A 9 -0.17 -1.87 3.10
C ILE A 9 -0.07 -0.44 2.58
N VAL A 10 0.18 0.48 3.48
CA VAL A 10 0.40 1.90 3.14
C VAL A 10 1.90 2.15 3.05
N LEU A 11 2.36 2.53 1.86
CA LEU A 11 3.78 2.79 1.59
C LEU A 11 4.09 4.26 1.88
N ALA A 12 5.04 4.50 2.79
CA ALA A 12 5.44 5.84 3.24
C ALA A 12 6.93 5.91 3.61
N ALA A 13 7.78 5.17 2.90
CA ALA A 13 9.18 4.98 3.26
C ALA A 13 10.15 5.98 2.63
N ASP A 14 9.83 6.60 1.51
CA ASP A 14 10.74 7.48 0.80
C ASP A 14 11.00 8.80 1.54
N ALA A 15 12.18 9.37 1.31
CA ALA A 15 12.62 10.59 1.98
C ALA A 15 11.89 11.85 1.47
N GLY A 16 11.39 11.82 0.24
CA GLY A 16 10.96 13.04 -0.43
C GLY A 16 12.14 13.95 -0.83
N PRO A 17 11.85 15.23 -1.14
CA PRO A 17 12.90 16.18 -1.51
C PRO A 17 13.91 16.40 -0.37
N PRO A 18 15.22 16.52 -0.68
CA PRO A 18 16.22 16.89 0.31
C PRO A 18 15.91 18.29 0.87
N ASP A 19 16.27 18.51 2.13
CA ASP A 19 16.08 19.79 2.84
C ASP A 19 14.62 20.23 3.04
N ALA A 20 13.66 19.35 2.77
CA ALA A 20 12.25 19.58 3.06
C ALA A 20 11.80 18.81 4.31
N PRO A 21 10.77 19.28 5.02
CA PRO A 21 10.12 18.48 6.06
C PRO A 21 9.58 17.17 5.46
N PRO A 22 9.42 16.11 6.27
CA PRO A 22 8.82 14.87 5.79
C PRO A 22 7.46 15.14 5.12
N TRP A 23 7.33 14.76 3.85
CA TRP A 23 6.09 14.94 3.10
C TRP A 23 4.90 14.22 3.74
N GLN A 24 5.17 13.16 4.49
CA GLN A 24 4.18 12.41 5.25
C GLN A 24 3.47 13.25 6.33
N SER A 25 4.11 14.33 6.76
CA SER A 25 3.57 15.27 7.75
C SER A 25 2.87 16.48 7.12
N ALA A 26 2.84 16.59 5.79
CA ALA A 26 2.16 17.67 5.09
C ALA A 26 0.66 17.69 5.48
N LEU A 27 0.12 18.89 5.62
CA LEU A 27 -1.28 19.06 6.02
C LEU A 27 -2.22 18.99 4.80
N VAL A 28 -3.25 18.18 4.92
CA VAL A 28 -4.37 18.12 3.97
C VAL A 28 -5.63 18.54 4.73
N ASN A 29 -6.15 19.70 4.42
CA ASN A 29 -7.27 20.29 5.17
C ASN A 29 -7.04 20.32 6.69
N GLY A 30 -5.83 20.66 7.11
CA GLY A 30 -5.44 20.75 8.53
C GLY A 30 -5.10 19.43 9.21
N VAL A 31 -5.13 18.30 8.50
CA VAL A 31 -4.79 16.97 9.03
C VAL A 31 -3.48 16.48 8.40
N PRO A 32 -2.51 15.96 9.18
CA PRO A 32 -1.31 15.38 8.63
C PRO A 32 -1.62 14.21 7.69
N LEU A 33 -0.93 14.18 6.56
CA LEU A 33 -1.23 13.27 5.44
C LEU A 33 -1.18 11.80 5.85
N LEU A 34 -0.13 11.36 6.52
CA LEU A 34 0.02 9.94 6.85
C LEU A 34 -1.07 9.43 7.81
N PRO A 35 -1.35 10.09 8.95
CA PRO A 35 -2.50 9.72 9.79
C PRO A 35 -3.83 9.76 9.05
N LEU A 36 -4.04 10.72 8.15
CA LEU A 36 -5.25 10.79 7.32
C LEU A 36 -5.40 9.55 6.46
N MET A 37 -4.35 9.16 5.75
CA MET A 37 -4.38 7.99 4.85
C MET A 37 -4.52 6.68 5.64
N LEU A 38 -3.88 6.56 6.79
CA LEU A 38 -4.04 5.41 7.69
C LEU A 38 -5.46 5.33 8.26
N GLY A 39 -6.08 6.45 8.59
CA GLY A 39 -7.48 6.51 9.00
C GLY A 39 -8.44 6.00 7.92
N ARG A 40 -8.19 6.35 6.68
CA ARG A 40 -8.97 5.84 5.53
C ARG A 40 -8.79 4.33 5.33
N ALA A 41 -7.57 3.83 5.47
CA ALA A 41 -7.29 2.40 5.37
C ALA A 41 -7.92 1.59 6.52
N THR A 42 -7.81 2.07 7.76
CA THR A 42 -8.40 1.40 8.93
C THR A 42 -9.92 1.42 8.92
N ALA A 43 -10.55 2.42 8.31
CA ALA A 43 -11.99 2.44 8.08
C ALA A 43 -12.46 1.28 7.19
N VAL A 44 -11.61 0.76 6.32
CA VAL A 44 -11.91 -0.35 5.41
C VAL A 44 -11.49 -1.71 5.99
N ALA A 45 -10.31 -1.79 6.57
CA ALA A 45 -9.69 -3.06 6.97
C ALA A 45 -9.46 -3.21 8.49
N GLY A 46 -9.88 -2.24 9.30
CA GLY A 46 -9.70 -2.30 10.76
C GLY A 46 -8.24 -2.45 11.15
N HIS A 47 -7.93 -3.51 11.90
CA HIS A 47 -6.56 -3.81 12.35
C HIS A 47 -5.66 -4.42 11.26
N ALA A 48 -6.22 -4.79 10.11
CA ALA A 48 -5.48 -5.41 9.01
C ALA A 48 -4.80 -4.35 8.12
N VAL A 49 -4.13 -3.39 8.74
CA VAL A 49 -3.40 -2.30 8.08
C VAL A 49 -1.96 -2.26 8.59
N SER A 50 -1.02 -2.26 7.65
CA SER A 50 0.39 -2.01 7.92
C SER A 50 0.83 -0.73 7.25
N VAL A 51 1.76 -0.01 7.86
CA VAL A 51 2.44 1.14 7.27
C VAL A 51 3.93 0.84 7.18
N VAL A 52 4.51 1.03 6.00
CA VAL A 52 5.94 0.87 5.77
C VAL A 52 6.61 2.23 5.83
N LEU A 53 7.46 2.40 6.83
CA LEU A 53 8.27 3.59 7.05
C LEU A 53 9.73 3.32 6.66
N GLY A 54 10.48 4.35 6.36
CA GLY A 54 11.90 4.25 5.99
C GLY A 54 12.69 5.46 6.46
N ALA A 55 12.94 6.42 5.59
CA ALA A 55 13.80 7.58 5.83
C ALA A 55 13.45 8.36 7.10
N HIS A 56 12.19 8.52 7.41
CA HIS A 56 11.71 9.33 8.53
C HIS A 56 11.05 8.48 9.63
N ALA A 57 11.38 7.19 9.72
CA ALA A 57 10.73 6.27 10.65
C ALA A 57 10.80 6.73 12.10
N ALA A 58 11.97 7.17 12.57
CA ALA A 58 12.16 7.63 13.94
C ALA A 58 11.30 8.86 14.28
N LEU A 59 11.07 9.74 13.31
CA LEU A 59 10.26 10.94 13.48
C LEU A 59 8.75 10.65 13.41
N LEU A 60 8.36 9.76 12.52
CA LEU A 60 6.93 9.49 12.24
C LEU A 60 6.31 8.46 13.19
N ALA A 61 7.08 7.45 13.61
CA ALA A 61 6.57 6.34 14.41
C ALA A 61 5.87 6.77 15.72
N PRO A 62 6.38 7.73 16.50
CA PRO A 62 5.71 8.16 17.74
C PRO A 62 4.29 8.70 17.50
N ALA A 63 4.07 9.42 16.41
CA ALA A 63 2.77 9.99 16.07
C ALA A 63 1.74 8.91 15.65
N LEU A 64 2.20 7.73 15.22
CA LEU A 64 1.37 6.64 14.74
C LEU A 64 1.06 5.60 15.81
N GLY A 65 1.73 5.63 16.97
CA GLY A 65 1.63 4.60 17.99
C GLY A 65 0.24 4.41 18.64
N ARG A 66 -0.68 5.34 18.42
CA ARG A 66 -2.07 5.26 18.91
C ARG A 66 -3.04 4.69 17.86
N LEU A 67 -2.59 4.52 16.63
CA LEU A 67 -3.42 3.99 15.55
C LEU A 67 -3.38 2.45 15.55
N PRO A 68 -4.48 1.77 15.17
CA PRO A 68 -4.55 0.31 15.12
C PRO A 68 -3.85 -0.23 13.86
N VAL A 69 -2.58 0.15 13.66
CA VAL A 69 -1.78 -0.23 12.50
C VAL A 69 -0.50 -0.92 12.94
N THR A 70 0.01 -1.81 12.10
CA THR A 70 1.33 -2.42 12.28
C THR A 70 2.39 -1.56 11.63
N LEU A 71 3.41 -1.16 12.39
CA LEU A 71 4.55 -0.41 11.86
C LEU A 71 5.59 -1.40 11.30
N VAL A 72 5.98 -1.19 10.05
CA VAL A 72 7.05 -1.92 9.39
C VAL A 72 8.14 -0.92 9.02
N VAL A 73 9.34 -1.09 9.55
CA VAL A 73 10.48 -0.22 9.23
C VAL A 73 11.33 -0.89 8.19
N ASP A 74 11.39 -0.30 7.00
CA ASP A 74 12.27 -0.74 5.93
C ASP A 74 13.64 -0.02 6.06
N ARG A 75 14.67 -0.78 6.40
CA ARG A 75 16.03 -0.27 6.52
C ARG A 75 16.75 -0.14 5.17
N HIS A 76 16.15 -0.67 4.12
CA HIS A 76 16.68 -0.68 2.75
C HIS A 76 15.99 0.32 1.83
N TRP A 77 15.24 1.26 2.38
CA TRP A 77 14.45 2.24 1.62
C TRP A 77 15.27 3.02 0.56
N GLN A 78 16.57 3.18 0.80
CA GLN A 78 17.50 3.85 -0.14
C GLN A 78 17.72 3.07 -1.45
N GLU A 79 17.40 1.78 -1.49
CA GLU A 79 17.48 0.95 -2.68
C GLU A 79 16.45 1.33 -3.75
N GLY A 80 15.45 2.13 -3.40
CA GLY A 80 14.36 2.55 -4.27
C GLY A 80 13.00 1.99 -3.87
N PRO A 81 11.95 2.21 -4.68
CA PRO A 81 10.57 1.88 -4.34
C PRO A 81 10.28 0.39 -4.21
N ALA A 82 11.13 -0.49 -4.73
CA ALA A 82 10.97 -1.94 -4.57
C ALA A 82 11.15 -2.41 -3.11
N ALA A 83 12.06 -1.78 -2.35
CA ALA A 83 12.39 -2.20 -1.00
C ALA A 83 11.20 -2.09 -0.02
N PRO A 84 10.45 -0.97 0.05
CA PRO A 84 9.27 -0.87 0.90
C PRO A 84 8.16 -1.88 0.54
N VAL A 85 7.99 -2.18 -0.74
CA VAL A 85 7.02 -3.19 -1.19
C VAL A 85 7.43 -4.56 -0.67
N ARG A 86 8.69 -4.96 -0.82
CA ARG A 86 9.19 -6.22 -0.27
C ARG A 86 9.01 -6.30 1.24
N ALA A 87 9.38 -5.25 1.96
CA ALA A 87 9.23 -5.19 3.41
C ALA A 87 7.77 -5.36 3.84
N GLY A 88 6.84 -4.68 3.18
CA GLY A 88 5.42 -4.80 3.43
C GLY A 88 4.88 -6.22 3.20
N ILE A 89 5.23 -6.84 2.07
CA ILE A 89 4.79 -8.20 1.74
C ILE A 89 5.40 -9.22 2.70
N GLN A 90 6.67 -9.08 3.06
CA GLN A 90 7.33 -9.97 4.04
C GLN A 90 6.68 -9.92 5.43
N SER A 91 6.08 -8.80 5.80
CA SER A 91 5.42 -8.61 7.09
C SER A 91 4.03 -9.26 7.19
N LEU A 92 3.46 -9.72 6.07
CA LEU A 92 2.11 -10.27 6.04
C LEU A 92 2.01 -11.61 6.78
N ALA A 93 0.87 -11.85 7.43
CA ALA A 93 0.55 -13.14 8.00
C ALA A 93 0.48 -14.24 6.93
N GLY A 94 0.84 -15.46 7.28
CA GLY A 94 0.79 -16.61 6.37
C GLY A 94 -0.60 -16.94 5.84
N SER A 95 -1.65 -16.52 6.55
CA SER A 95 -3.06 -16.67 6.15
C SER A 95 -3.54 -15.59 5.17
N CYS A 96 -2.76 -14.53 4.93
CA CYS A 96 -3.15 -13.42 4.08
C CYS A 96 -3.36 -13.88 2.63
N SER A 97 -4.54 -13.63 2.08
CA SER A 97 -4.95 -14.05 0.73
C SER A 97 -4.72 -12.98 -0.33
N GLY A 98 -4.62 -11.73 0.08
CA GLY A 98 -4.38 -10.60 -0.82
C GLY A 98 -3.88 -9.37 -0.08
N ALA A 99 -3.15 -8.52 -0.79
CA ALA A 99 -2.63 -7.26 -0.28
C ALA A 99 -3.08 -6.09 -1.14
N LEU A 100 -3.72 -5.09 -0.51
CA LEU A 100 -4.00 -3.80 -1.13
C LEU A 100 -2.80 -2.88 -0.86
N LEU A 101 -2.11 -2.49 -1.91
CA LEU A 101 -1.01 -1.52 -1.83
C LEU A 101 -1.53 -0.12 -2.14
N LEU A 102 -1.19 0.82 -1.27
CA LEU A 102 -1.54 2.24 -1.39
C LEU A 102 -0.30 3.07 -1.06
N HIS A 103 0.04 4.05 -1.90
CA HIS A 103 1.08 5.02 -1.55
C HIS A 103 0.47 6.17 -0.75
N ALA A 104 1.07 6.52 0.37
CA ALA A 104 0.52 7.53 1.28
C ALA A 104 0.40 8.93 0.67
N SER A 105 1.16 9.22 -0.38
CA SER A 105 1.06 10.49 -1.12
C SER A 105 -0.24 10.66 -1.93
N GLN A 106 -0.99 9.58 -2.11
CA GLN A 106 -2.23 9.59 -2.89
C GLN A 106 -3.40 10.14 -2.08
N SER A 107 -3.30 11.40 -1.67
CA SER A 107 -4.27 12.08 -0.79
C SER A 107 -5.69 12.17 -1.34
N GLY A 108 -5.85 12.02 -2.64
CA GLY A 108 -7.17 11.98 -3.29
C GLY A 108 -7.92 10.66 -3.11
N VAL A 109 -7.24 9.58 -2.73
CA VAL A 109 -7.87 8.27 -2.56
C VAL A 109 -8.70 8.24 -1.27
N THR A 110 -9.98 7.94 -1.40
CA THR A 110 -10.95 7.91 -0.30
C THR A 110 -11.13 6.49 0.24
N SER A 111 -11.67 6.36 1.46
CA SER A 111 -12.06 5.06 2.01
C SER A 111 -13.15 4.38 1.17
N ALA A 112 -14.05 5.13 0.54
CA ALA A 112 -15.06 4.58 -0.35
C ALA A 112 -14.43 3.93 -1.61
N GLU A 113 -13.39 4.53 -2.17
CA GLU A 113 -12.65 3.94 -3.30
C GLU A 113 -11.91 2.67 -2.89
N LEU A 114 -11.24 2.70 -1.73
CA LEU A 114 -10.59 1.50 -1.19
C LEU A 114 -11.61 0.37 -0.95
N GLN A 115 -12.78 0.70 -0.42
CA GLN A 115 -13.84 -0.27 -0.18
C GLN A 115 -14.35 -0.88 -1.49
N ARG A 116 -14.52 -0.08 -2.54
CA ARG A 116 -14.93 -0.60 -3.87
C ARG A 116 -13.91 -1.59 -4.43
N LEU A 117 -12.62 -1.32 -4.30
CA LEU A 117 -11.56 -2.27 -4.71
C LEU A 117 -11.69 -3.59 -3.96
N VAL A 118 -11.89 -3.53 -2.65
CA VAL A 118 -12.05 -4.71 -1.79
C VAL A 118 -13.30 -5.50 -2.17
N ASP A 119 -14.43 -4.84 -2.40
CA ASP A 119 -15.69 -5.50 -2.75
C ASP A 119 -15.61 -6.22 -4.10
N VAL A 120 -14.91 -5.61 -5.07
CA VAL A 120 -14.65 -6.25 -6.37
C VAL A 120 -13.73 -7.45 -6.20
N TRP A 121 -12.63 -7.31 -5.45
CA TRP A 121 -11.70 -8.40 -5.21
C TRP A 121 -12.33 -9.60 -4.50
N ARG A 122 -13.24 -9.37 -3.57
CA ARG A 122 -13.95 -10.45 -2.86
C ARG A 122 -14.80 -11.35 -3.76
N ARG A 123 -15.15 -10.88 -4.96
CA ARG A 123 -15.89 -11.69 -5.97
C ARG A 123 -14.98 -12.66 -6.70
N ASP A 124 -13.70 -12.32 -6.86
CA ASP A 124 -12.66 -13.20 -7.37
C ASP A 124 -11.32 -12.87 -6.69
N THR A 125 -11.03 -13.60 -5.62
CA THR A 125 -9.84 -13.38 -4.79
C THR A 125 -8.52 -13.79 -5.45
N ARG A 126 -8.58 -14.31 -6.68
CA ARG A 126 -7.40 -14.64 -7.49
C ARG A 126 -7.07 -13.55 -8.52
N ALA A 127 -7.95 -12.58 -8.69
CA ALA A 127 -7.73 -11.49 -9.63
C ALA A 127 -6.87 -10.38 -9.02
N MET A 128 -6.07 -9.71 -9.85
CA MET A 128 -5.57 -8.38 -9.53
C MET A 128 -6.68 -7.36 -9.79
N VAL A 129 -6.83 -6.41 -8.87
CA VAL A 129 -7.84 -5.34 -8.97
C VAL A 129 -7.14 -4.00 -8.78
N ALA A 130 -7.35 -3.06 -9.66
CA ALA A 130 -6.66 -1.78 -9.61
C ALA A 130 -7.51 -0.62 -10.08
N ALA A 131 -7.16 0.59 -9.63
CA ALA A 131 -7.70 1.82 -10.18
C ALA A 131 -7.14 2.07 -11.59
N PRO A 132 -7.95 2.57 -12.52
CA PRO A 132 -7.46 2.96 -13.84
C PRO A 132 -6.61 4.23 -13.74
N CYS A 133 -5.62 4.35 -14.61
CA CYS A 133 -4.90 5.59 -14.83
C CYS A 133 -4.60 5.79 -16.33
N ASN A 134 -4.12 6.97 -16.72
CA ASN A 134 -3.84 7.29 -18.13
C ASN A 134 -2.84 6.31 -18.79
N ALA A 135 -1.97 5.67 -17.99
CA ALA A 135 -0.97 4.71 -18.45
C ALA A 135 -1.39 3.25 -18.23
N GLY A 136 -2.68 2.97 -18.00
CA GLY A 136 -3.21 1.63 -17.73
C GLY A 136 -3.75 1.49 -16.31
N HIS A 137 -3.04 0.81 -15.43
CA HIS A 137 -3.41 0.62 -14.03
C HIS A 137 -2.28 1.05 -13.10
N ASP A 138 -2.65 1.55 -11.94
CA ASP A 138 -1.72 1.99 -10.90
C ASP A 138 -2.27 1.69 -9.49
N LEU A 139 -1.52 2.06 -8.46
CA LEU A 139 -1.99 2.04 -7.09
C LEU A 139 -3.12 3.08 -6.89
N PRO A 140 -4.07 2.83 -6.01
CA PRO A 140 -4.20 1.64 -5.18
C PRO A 140 -4.57 0.39 -5.99
N ALA A 141 -3.98 -0.74 -5.62
CA ALA A 141 -4.22 -2.01 -6.30
C ALA A 141 -4.19 -3.18 -5.31
N ILE A 142 -4.98 -4.20 -5.58
CA ILE A 142 -4.98 -5.45 -4.82
C ILE A 142 -4.25 -6.52 -5.62
N PHE A 143 -3.28 -7.13 -4.96
CA PHE A 143 -2.51 -8.26 -5.48
C PHE A 143 -2.92 -9.52 -4.72
N PRO A 144 -3.40 -10.56 -5.40
CA PRO A 144 -3.68 -11.84 -4.76
C PRO A 144 -2.37 -12.50 -4.29
N ARG A 145 -2.47 -13.45 -3.37
CA ARG A 145 -1.31 -14.16 -2.82
C ARG A 145 -0.40 -14.77 -3.89
N SER A 146 -0.96 -15.23 -5.01
CA SER A 146 -0.20 -15.75 -6.14
C SER A 146 0.80 -14.77 -6.75
N GLU A 147 0.58 -13.46 -6.54
CA GLU A 147 1.46 -12.39 -7.02
C GLU A 147 2.55 -11.98 -6.00
N PHE A 148 2.50 -12.46 -4.76
CA PHE A 148 3.48 -12.11 -3.74
C PHE A 148 4.91 -12.47 -4.14
N PRO A 149 5.21 -13.64 -4.74
CA PRO A 149 6.56 -13.90 -5.26
C PRO A 149 7.04 -12.86 -6.27
N GLY A 150 6.16 -12.37 -7.14
CA GLY A 150 6.47 -11.31 -8.10
C GLY A 150 6.79 -9.97 -7.42
N LEU A 151 6.03 -9.61 -6.38
CA LEU A 151 6.29 -8.42 -5.57
C LEU A 151 7.61 -8.53 -4.81
N LEU A 152 7.92 -9.69 -4.25
CA LEU A 152 9.19 -9.96 -3.56
C LEU A 152 10.40 -9.97 -4.51
N ALA A 153 10.17 -10.21 -5.79
CA ALA A 153 11.21 -10.20 -6.82
C ALA A 153 11.54 -8.81 -7.35
N LEU A 154 10.78 -7.78 -7.01
CA LEU A 154 11.06 -6.40 -7.43
C LEU A 154 12.40 -5.92 -6.88
N ARG A 155 13.12 -5.12 -7.68
CA ARG A 155 14.46 -4.58 -7.33
C ARG A 155 14.58 -3.13 -7.75
N GLY A 156 15.31 -2.34 -6.95
CA GLY A 156 15.68 -0.97 -7.26
C GLY A 156 14.47 -0.08 -7.52
N GLU A 157 14.45 0.54 -8.69
CA GLU A 157 13.40 1.48 -9.12
C GLU A 157 12.12 0.79 -9.63
N GLN A 158 12.04 -0.53 -9.59
CA GLN A 158 10.84 -1.26 -10.00
C GLN A 158 9.74 -1.08 -8.97
N GLY A 159 8.59 -0.57 -9.41
CA GLY A 159 7.39 -0.47 -8.59
C GLY A 159 6.42 -1.64 -8.81
N PRO A 160 5.43 -1.79 -7.93
CA PRO A 160 4.41 -2.85 -8.04
C PRO A 160 3.56 -2.75 -9.31
N GLN A 161 3.47 -1.56 -9.92
CA GLN A 161 2.79 -1.32 -11.18
C GLN A 161 3.32 -2.20 -12.32
N ARG A 162 4.57 -2.64 -12.22
CA ARG A 162 5.17 -3.56 -13.19
C ARG A 162 4.37 -4.85 -13.34
N LEU A 163 3.81 -5.37 -12.23
CA LEU A 163 2.99 -6.57 -12.26
C LEU A 163 1.65 -6.32 -12.97
N LEU A 164 1.06 -5.15 -12.76
CA LEU A 164 -0.20 -4.75 -13.38
C LEU A 164 -0.10 -4.58 -14.90
N ARG A 165 1.11 -4.30 -15.40
CA ARG A 165 1.38 -4.00 -16.82
C ARG A 165 2.00 -5.17 -17.58
N ARG A 166 2.09 -6.36 -16.96
CA ARG A 166 2.62 -7.55 -17.65
C ARG A 166 1.72 -7.93 -18.83
N PRO A 167 2.30 -8.26 -20.02
CA PRO A 167 1.52 -8.74 -21.15
C PRO A 167 0.71 -10.00 -20.80
N GLY A 168 -0.53 -10.06 -21.26
CA GLY A 168 -1.40 -11.22 -21.05
C GLY A 168 -2.01 -11.35 -19.67
N ILE A 169 -1.72 -10.42 -18.75
CA ILE A 169 -2.33 -10.43 -17.41
C ILE A 169 -3.69 -9.74 -17.43
N ARG A 170 -4.64 -10.33 -16.71
CA ARG A 170 -5.95 -9.71 -16.50
C ARG A 170 -5.95 -8.92 -15.20
N VAL A 171 -6.22 -7.63 -15.31
CA VAL A 171 -6.47 -6.75 -14.18
C VAL A 171 -7.90 -6.27 -14.25
N VAL A 172 -8.64 -6.40 -13.15
CA VAL A 172 -10.00 -5.87 -13.05
C VAL A 172 -9.91 -4.39 -12.69
N SER A 173 -10.42 -3.55 -13.57
CA SER A 173 -10.42 -2.09 -13.38
C SER A 173 -11.62 -1.65 -12.57
N VAL A 174 -11.39 -0.80 -11.56
CA VAL A 174 -12.43 -0.21 -10.71
C VAL A 174 -12.33 1.31 -10.83
N PRO A 175 -13.23 1.96 -11.58
CA PRO A 175 -13.24 3.41 -11.73
C PRO A 175 -13.67 4.16 -10.46
#